data_9bc05d8da613f9b6ed08755495e66398
#
_entry.id   9bc05d8da613f9b6ed08755495e66398
#
_cell.length_a   1.000
_cell.length_b   1.000
_cell.length_c   1.000
_cell.angle_alpha   90.00
_cell.angle_beta   90.00
_cell.angle_gamma   90.00
#
_symmetry.space_group_name_H-M   'P 1'
#
loop_
_entity.id
_entity.type
_entity.pdbx_description
1 polymer ?
#
loop_
_entity_poly.entity_id
_entity_poly.type
_entity_poly.pdbx_seq_one_letter_code
_entity_poly.pdbx_strand_id
1 'polypeptide(L)'
;GFSFMKWVKPSIHYWCPDTKEHKFLGQYVTVAILDTGISPHPDFKGRILSFRDFSSTTDSSEKVLFSFSHFSPLIDNSGHGTHVAGILAGSGLLSSGTYAGIAPFCNLIIGKVLDQNGNGSIKNVINGIQWIRDIYTQFHIRIINISVGTRPDLSIHQKLLLLNAVESLWDLGLVVVVSAGNYGPAPGSVTVPGSSPKVITVG
;
A
#
# COMPACT_ATOMS: atom_id res chain seq x y z
N GLY A 1 5.12 18.03 15.23
CA GLY A 1 4.03 17.38 14.53
C GLY A 1 3.13 16.63 15.49
N PHE A 2 1.85 16.99 15.53
CA PHE A 2 0.86 16.34 16.37
C PHE A 2 0.65 14.91 15.91
N SER A 3 0.58 13.98 16.85
CA SER A 3 0.35 12.56 16.59
C SER A 3 -1.03 12.36 15.96
N PHE A 4 -1.08 12.30 14.64
CA PHE A 4 -2.30 12.02 13.86
C PHE A 4 -3.00 10.76 14.41
N MET A 5 -2.25 9.69 14.69
CA MET A 5 -2.79 8.44 15.21
C MET A 5 -3.45 8.57 16.58
N LYS A 6 -3.05 9.54 17.39
CA LYS A 6 -3.65 9.82 18.71
C LYS A 6 -5.13 10.24 18.59
N TRP A 7 -5.47 10.94 17.51
CA TRP A 7 -6.83 11.41 17.25
C TRP A 7 -7.63 10.47 16.38
N VAL A 8 -7.00 9.86 15.35
CA VAL A 8 -7.68 8.97 14.40
C VAL A 8 -8.19 7.71 15.11
N LYS A 9 -7.36 7.05 15.91
CA LYS A 9 -7.76 5.78 16.57
C LYS A 9 -9.03 5.93 17.42
N PRO A 10 -9.18 6.96 18.29
CA PRO A 10 -10.44 7.18 19.00
C PRO A 10 -11.61 7.46 18.07
N SER A 11 -11.42 8.25 17.01
CA SER A 11 -12.48 8.64 16.08
C SER A 11 -13.11 7.47 15.32
N ILE A 12 -12.33 6.42 15.05
CA ILE A 12 -12.79 5.20 14.38
C ILE A 12 -13.14 4.06 15.36
N HIS A 13 -13.23 4.37 16.65
CA HIS A 13 -13.47 3.37 17.70
C HIS A 13 -12.47 2.19 17.68
N TYR A 14 -11.20 2.48 17.31
CA TYR A 14 -10.14 1.46 17.18
C TYR A 14 -9.97 0.62 18.45
N TRP A 15 -10.12 1.22 19.65
CA TRP A 15 -10.01 0.54 20.94
C TRP A 15 -11.31 -0.16 21.32
N CYS A 16 -11.83 -1.00 20.44
CA CYS A 16 -12.87 -1.98 20.77
C CYS A 16 -12.29 -3.14 21.61
N PRO A 17 -13.12 -4.00 22.21
CA PRO A 17 -12.64 -5.14 23.01
C PRO A 17 -11.59 -5.99 22.29
N ASP A 18 -11.78 -6.24 20.99
CA ASP A 18 -10.88 -7.09 20.21
C ASP A 18 -9.47 -6.51 20.07
N THR A 19 -9.35 -5.21 19.86
CA THR A 19 -8.03 -4.54 19.76
C THR A 19 -7.41 -4.32 21.13
N LYS A 20 -8.20 -4.02 22.15
CA LYS A 20 -7.70 -3.85 23.53
C LYS A 20 -7.08 -5.12 24.10
N GLU A 21 -7.65 -6.26 23.76
CA GLU A 21 -7.14 -7.56 24.18
C GLU A 21 -5.98 -8.06 23.29
N HIS A 22 -5.50 -7.23 22.36
CA HIS A 22 -4.44 -7.56 21.39
C HIS A 22 -4.75 -8.78 20.51
N LYS A 23 -6.01 -9.10 20.30
CA LYS A 23 -6.44 -10.25 19.52
C LYS A 23 -6.34 -10.02 18.01
N PHE A 24 -6.65 -8.79 17.53
CA PHE A 24 -6.73 -8.47 16.09
C PHE A 24 -5.92 -7.22 15.75
N LEU A 25 -4.58 -7.37 15.70
CA LEU A 25 -3.64 -6.32 15.35
C LEU A 25 -2.90 -6.61 14.04
N GLY A 26 -3.49 -7.44 13.17
CA GLY A 26 -2.94 -7.78 11.86
C GLY A 26 -2.01 -9.01 11.87
N GLN A 27 -1.97 -9.79 12.94
CA GLN A 27 -1.18 -11.02 12.99
C GLN A 27 -1.58 -11.97 11.84
N TYR A 28 -0.58 -12.56 11.19
CA TYR A 28 -0.75 -13.51 10.07
C TYR A 28 -1.42 -12.93 8.82
N VAL A 29 -1.63 -11.61 8.77
CA VAL A 29 -2.14 -10.92 7.58
C VAL A 29 -0.97 -10.26 6.86
N THR A 30 -0.91 -10.46 5.55
CA THR A 30 0.02 -9.71 4.68
C THR A 30 -0.77 -8.68 3.87
N VAL A 31 -0.28 -7.44 3.89
CA VAL A 31 -0.82 -6.33 3.12
C VAL A 31 0.18 -5.93 2.05
N ALA A 32 -0.28 -5.83 0.81
CA ALA A 32 0.52 -5.25 -0.26
C ALA A 32 0.24 -3.74 -0.36
N ILE A 33 1.29 -2.96 -0.64
CA ILE A 33 1.22 -1.50 -0.86
C ILE A 33 1.85 -1.19 -2.21
N LEU A 34 1.10 -0.58 -3.11
CA LEU A 34 1.60 0.01 -4.35
C LEU A 34 1.64 1.53 -4.20
N ASP A 35 2.87 2.09 -4.11
CA ASP A 35 3.10 3.49 -3.77
C ASP A 35 4.50 3.96 -4.25
N THR A 36 5.10 4.96 -3.61
CA THR A 36 6.44 5.50 -3.91
C THR A 36 7.60 4.64 -3.38
N GLY A 37 7.31 3.55 -2.69
CA GLY A 37 8.29 2.66 -2.07
C GLY A 37 8.20 2.63 -0.55
N ILE A 38 9.29 2.25 0.10
CA ILE A 38 9.44 2.26 1.55
C ILE A 38 10.91 2.48 1.93
N SER A 39 11.14 3.28 2.96
CA SER A 39 12.47 3.46 3.56
C SER A 39 12.67 2.49 4.73
N PRO A 40 13.92 2.06 4.99
CA PRO A 40 14.23 1.26 6.17
C PRO A 40 13.84 2.01 7.44
N HIS A 41 13.05 1.39 8.29
CA HIS A 41 12.68 1.97 9.58
C HIS A 41 12.53 0.85 10.62
N PRO A 42 12.97 1.06 11.88
CA PRO A 42 12.86 0.05 12.94
C PRO A 42 11.44 -0.46 13.17
N ASP A 43 10.43 0.38 12.93
CA ASP A 43 9.01 0.03 13.08
C ASP A 43 8.53 -1.05 12.09
N PHE A 44 9.29 -1.31 11.01
CA PHE A 44 8.98 -2.35 10.03
C PHE A 44 9.90 -3.57 10.13
N LYS A 45 10.81 -3.59 11.11
CA LYS A 45 11.84 -4.64 11.22
C LYS A 45 11.23 -6.05 11.18
N GLY A 46 11.72 -6.86 10.23
CA GLY A 46 11.34 -8.26 10.06
C GLY A 46 9.96 -8.49 9.43
N ARG A 47 9.23 -7.43 9.02
CA ARG A 47 7.86 -7.57 8.49
C ARG A 47 7.70 -7.16 7.02
N ILE A 48 8.72 -6.59 6.38
CA ILE A 48 8.76 -6.40 4.93
C ILE A 48 9.24 -7.71 4.31
N LEU A 49 8.33 -8.47 3.71
CA LEU A 49 8.61 -9.80 3.16
C LEU A 49 9.17 -9.76 1.74
N SER A 50 8.77 -8.75 0.96
CA SER A 50 9.28 -8.54 -0.40
C SER A 50 9.15 -7.07 -0.81
N PHE A 51 10.07 -6.64 -1.68
CA PHE A 51 10.10 -5.30 -2.28
C PHE A 51 10.44 -5.41 -3.76
N ARG A 52 9.71 -4.67 -4.62
CA ARG A 52 10.04 -4.56 -6.04
C ARG A 52 9.83 -3.15 -6.55
N ASP A 53 10.80 -2.64 -7.33
CA ASP A 53 10.74 -1.33 -7.98
C ASP A 53 10.32 -1.48 -9.44
N PHE A 54 9.17 -0.89 -9.80
CA PHE A 54 8.63 -0.81 -11.16
C PHE A 54 8.78 0.59 -11.75
N SER A 55 9.30 1.56 -10.99
CA SER A 55 9.45 2.94 -11.44
C SER A 55 10.72 3.17 -12.26
N SER A 56 11.72 2.32 -12.11
CA SER A 56 12.98 2.38 -12.86
C SER A 56 12.84 1.74 -14.24
N THR A 57 13.47 2.34 -15.25
CA THR A 57 13.54 1.80 -16.62
C THR A 57 14.55 0.65 -16.76
N THR A 58 15.38 0.42 -15.76
CA THR A 58 16.30 -0.72 -15.72
C THR A 58 15.54 -1.96 -15.28
N ASP A 59 15.70 -3.03 -16.04
CA ASP A 59 15.12 -4.35 -15.78
C ASP A 59 15.61 -4.84 -14.40
N SER A 60 14.92 -4.40 -13.35
CA SER A 60 15.23 -4.79 -11.99
C SER A 60 14.67 -6.19 -11.80
N SER A 61 15.54 -7.18 -12.07
CA SER A 61 15.32 -8.56 -11.65
C SER A 61 14.80 -8.57 -10.21
N GLU A 62 13.77 -9.35 -10.00
CA GLU A 62 13.09 -9.56 -8.73
C GLU A 62 14.09 -9.70 -7.58
N LYS A 63 14.17 -8.69 -6.74
CA LYS A 63 14.97 -8.78 -5.52
C LYS A 63 14.09 -9.37 -4.43
N VAL A 64 13.94 -10.69 -4.50
CA VAL A 64 13.31 -11.45 -3.41
C VAL A 64 14.26 -11.41 -2.22
N LEU A 65 13.84 -10.78 -1.15
CA LEU A 65 14.59 -10.72 0.11
C LEU A 65 14.47 -12.05 0.88
N PHE A 66 14.97 -13.14 0.30
CA PHE A 66 15.17 -14.39 1.00
C PHE A 66 16.61 -14.51 1.52
N SER A 67 17.11 -13.54 2.26
CA SER A 67 18.30 -13.75 3.08
C SER A 67 18.52 -12.58 4.01
N PHE A 68 18.74 -12.88 5.27
CA PHE A 68 19.07 -11.94 6.33
C PHE A 68 20.41 -11.19 6.15
N SER A 69 21.10 -11.34 5.01
CA SER A 69 22.46 -10.84 4.82
C SER A 69 22.71 -9.90 3.63
N HIS A 70 21.73 -9.65 2.74
CA HIS A 70 21.93 -8.70 1.63
C HIS A 70 20.73 -7.78 1.51
N PHE A 71 20.80 -6.62 2.15
CA PHE A 71 19.88 -5.52 1.95
C PHE A 71 19.96 -5.02 0.49
N SER A 72 19.01 -5.36 -0.34
CA SER A 72 18.64 -4.44 -1.42
C SER A 72 18.11 -3.18 -0.77
N PRO A 73 18.61 -2.00 -1.13
CA PRO A 73 18.15 -0.78 -0.49
C PRO A 73 16.65 -0.66 -0.72
N LEU A 74 15.87 -0.76 0.35
CA LEU A 74 14.50 -0.27 0.35
C LEU A 74 14.58 1.21 0.00
N ILE A 75 13.85 1.67 -1.01
CA ILE A 75 13.97 3.03 -1.53
C ILE A 75 12.61 3.69 -1.54
N ASP A 76 12.53 4.82 -0.85
CA ASP A 76 11.43 5.77 -0.95
C ASP A 76 11.98 7.19 -0.89
N ASN A 77 12.21 7.78 -2.06
CA ASN A 77 12.74 9.13 -2.16
C ASN A 77 11.66 10.21 -1.99
N SER A 78 10.39 9.83 -1.96
CA SER A 78 9.25 10.72 -1.70
C SER A 78 8.90 10.78 -0.21
N GLY A 79 8.93 9.63 0.46
CA GLY A 79 8.45 9.45 1.82
C GLY A 79 6.95 9.14 1.92
N HIS A 80 6.18 9.28 0.84
CA HIS A 80 4.72 9.05 0.86
C HIS A 80 4.39 7.58 1.18
N GLY A 81 4.98 6.62 0.46
CA GLY A 81 4.76 5.20 0.69
C GLY A 81 5.20 4.74 2.08
N THR A 82 6.33 5.29 2.58
CA THR A 82 6.79 5.04 3.96
C THR A 82 5.79 5.55 5.00
N HIS A 83 5.21 6.73 4.77
CA HIS A 83 4.19 7.29 5.64
C HIS A 83 2.91 6.46 5.63
N VAL A 84 2.43 6.05 4.45
CA VAL A 84 1.29 5.14 4.30
C VAL A 84 1.52 3.82 5.04
N ALA A 85 2.70 3.21 4.85
CA ALA A 85 3.08 1.99 5.56
C ALA A 85 3.14 2.20 7.08
N GLY A 86 3.59 3.36 7.55
CA GLY A 86 3.63 3.72 8.97
C GLY A 86 2.24 3.80 9.60
N ILE A 87 1.29 4.46 8.94
CA ILE A 87 -0.11 4.53 9.37
C ILE A 87 -0.74 3.14 9.42
N LEU A 88 -0.47 2.31 8.43
CA LEU A 88 -1.02 0.96 8.35
C LEU A 88 -0.36 0.03 9.37
N ALA A 89 0.97 -0.04 9.39
CA ALA A 89 1.71 -1.16 9.96
C ALA A 89 2.89 -0.78 10.87
N GLY A 90 3.10 0.50 11.17
CA GLY A 90 4.16 0.90 12.08
C GLY A 90 4.02 0.24 13.44
N SER A 91 5.07 -0.42 13.95
CA SER A 91 5.02 -1.07 15.28
C SER A 91 5.02 -0.08 16.44
N GLY A 92 5.43 1.17 16.18
CA GLY A 92 5.60 2.19 17.22
C GLY A 92 6.83 1.95 18.10
N LEU A 93 7.78 1.11 17.67
CA LEU A 93 8.96 0.74 18.47
C LEU A 93 9.74 1.97 18.96
N LEU A 94 10.00 2.94 18.09
CA LEU A 94 10.74 4.13 18.45
C LEU A 94 9.96 5.16 19.29
N SER A 95 8.64 5.01 19.35
CA SER A 95 7.75 5.92 20.06
C SER A 95 7.08 5.27 21.27
N SER A 96 7.59 4.14 21.74
CA SER A 96 6.97 3.36 22.83
C SER A 96 5.47 3.13 22.62
N GLY A 97 5.09 2.82 21.38
CA GLY A 97 3.71 2.54 20.97
C GLY A 97 2.86 3.76 20.64
N THR A 98 3.31 4.99 20.92
CA THR A 98 2.52 6.22 20.72
C THR A 98 2.08 6.40 19.28
N TYR A 99 2.94 6.06 18.32
CA TYR A 99 2.69 6.18 16.88
C TYR A 99 2.50 4.83 16.18
N ALA A 100 2.13 3.80 16.93
CA ALA A 100 1.81 2.52 16.31
C ALA A 100 0.68 2.65 15.28
N GLY A 101 0.83 1.98 14.15
CA GLY A 101 -0.18 1.93 13.08
C GLY A 101 -1.46 1.19 13.49
N ILE A 102 -2.36 1.02 12.52
CA ILE A 102 -3.65 0.33 12.72
C ILE A 102 -3.44 -1.18 12.88
N ALA A 103 -2.53 -1.77 12.10
CA ALA A 103 -2.23 -3.20 12.09
C ALA A 103 -0.73 -3.45 12.33
N PRO A 104 -0.20 -3.16 13.55
CA PRO A 104 1.23 -3.11 13.83
C PRO A 104 1.92 -4.49 13.73
N PHE A 105 1.19 -5.58 13.62
CA PHE A 105 1.73 -6.94 13.49
C PHE A 105 1.53 -7.57 12.12
N CYS A 106 0.95 -6.84 11.14
CA CYS A 106 0.84 -7.35 9.79
C CYS A 106 2.19 -7.37 9.06
N ASN A 107 2.31 -8.24 8.07
CA ASN A 107 3.43 -8.26 7.14
C ASN A 107 3.16 -7.35 5.94
N LEU A 108 4.23 -6.93 5.27
CA LEU A 108 4.18 -6.01 4.15
C LEU A 108 4.84 -6.59 2.90
N ILE A 109 4.20 -6.36 1.76
CA ILE A 109 4.76 -6.51 0.42
C ILE A 109 4.72 -5.13 -0.22
N ILE A 110 5.83 -4.65 -0.73
CA ILE A 110 5.95 -3.27 -1.23
C ILE A 110 6.29 -3.27 -2.72
N GLY A 111 5.41 -2.69 -3.53
CA GLY A 111 5.66 -2.36 -4.93
C GLY A 111 5.87 -0.87 -5.10
N LYS A 112 7.08 -0.45 -5.48
CA LYS A 112 7.33 0.93 -5.85
C LYS A 112 6.89 1.14 -7.30
N VAL A 113 5.74 1.77 -7.49
CA VAL A 113 5.15 2.05 -8.82
C VAL A 113 5.19 3.54 -9.18
N LEU A 114 5.51 4.39 -8.19
CA LEU A 114 5.63 5.83 -8.32
C LEU A 114 7.08 6.28 -8.06
N ASP A 115 7.49 7.33 -8.73
CA ASP A 115 8.79 7.98 -8.54
C ASP A 115 8.83 8.89 -7.30
N GLN A 116 9.91 9.61 -7.13
CA GLN A 116 10.13 10.55 -6.02
C GLN A 116 9.15 11.73 -5.99
N ASN A 117 8.49 12.03 -7.10
CA ASN A 117 7.52 13.11 -7.23
C ASN A 117 6.07 12.61 -7.10
N GLY A 118 5.89 11.31 -6.83
CA GLY A 118 4.59 10.66 -6.79
C GLY A 118 3.99 10.41 -8.17
N ASN A 119 4.79 10.49 -9.25
CA ASN A 119 4.34 10.19 -10.60
C ASN A 119 4.67 8.74 -10.97
N GLY A 120 3.80 8.16 -11.79
CA GLY A 120 4.02 6.82 -12.33
C GLY A 120 3.24 6.60 -13.61
N SER A 121 3.72 5.69 -14.45
CA SER A 121 2.98 5.26 -15.63
C SER A 121 1.91 4.22 -15.23
N ILE A 122 0.82 4.16 -15.98
CA ILE A 122 -0.18 3.10 -15.83
C ILE A 122 0.47 1.71 -15.99
N LYS A 123 1.45 1.60 -16.88
CA LYS A 123 2.21 0.36 -17.07
C LYS A 123 2.90 -0.08 -15.79
N ASN A 124 3.52 0.84 -15.04
CA ASN A 124 4.18 0.53 -13.78
C ASN A 124 3.18 0.00 -12.74
N VAL A 125 2.01 0.62 -12.65
CA VAL A 125 0.94 0.19 -11.72
C VAL A 125 0.42 -1.18 -12.12
N ILE A 126 0.13 -1.42 -13.41
CA ILE A 126 -0.34 -2.72 -13.92
C ILE A 126 0.71 -3.81 -13.69
N ASN A 127 2.00 -3.53 -13.90
CA ASN A 127 3.07 -4.48 -13.61
C ASN A 127 3.14 -4.81 -12.11
N GLY A 128 2.98 -3.81 -11.25
CA GLY A 128 2.88 -4.03 -9.81
C GLY A 128 1.69 -4.90 -9.42
N ILE A 129 0.51 -4.66 -10.02
CA ILE A 129 -0.69 -5.47 -9.82
C ILE A 129 -0.45 -6.92 -10.29
N GLN A 130 0.14 -7.10 -11.47
CA GLN A 130 0.44 -8.44 -11.98
C GLN A 130 1.40 -9.19 -11.05
N TRP A 131 2.45 -8.53 -10.59
CA TRP A 131 3.36 -9.12 -9.60
C TRP A 131 2.64 -9.57 -8.32
N ILE A 132 1.72 -8.76 -7.78
CA ILE A 132 0.92 -9.16 -6.61
C ILE A 132 0.08 -10.40 -6.93
N ARG A 133 -0.54 -10.47 -8.11
CA ARG A 133 -1.30 -11.66 -8.56
C ARG A 133 -0.43 -12.93 -8.62
N ASP A 134 0.82 -12.78 -9.00
CA ASP A 134 1.74 -13.93 -9.12
C ASP A 134 2.18 -14.47 -7.76
N ILE A 135 2.25 -13.59 -6.74
CA ILE A 135 2.83 -13.95 -5.42
C ILE A 135 1.81 -14.00 -4.27
N TYR A 136 0.53 -13.63 -4.48
CA TYR A 136 -0.42 -13.46 -3.36
C TYR A 136 -0.64 -14.73 -2.55
N THR A 137 -0.65 -15.89 -3.14
CA THR A 137 -0.77 -17.17 -2.44
C THR A 137 0.49 -17.49 -1.64
N GLN A 138 1.67 -17.27 -2.24
CA GLN A 138 2.96 -17.53 -1.60
C GLN A 138 3.15 -16.74 -0.31
N PHE A 139 2.75 -15.47 -0.31
CA PHE A 139 2.91 -14.57 0.84
C PHE A 139 1.63 -14.39 1.65
N HIS A 140 0.56 -15.13 1.36
CA HIS A 140 -0.74 -15.01 2.03
C HIS A 140 -1.27 -13.57 2.02
N ILE A 141 -1.12 -12.85 0.88
CA ILE A 141 -1.63 -11.49 0.74
C ILE A 141 -3.16 -11.53 0.78
N ARG A 142 -3.75 -10.70 1.62
CA ARG A 142 -5.21 -10.61 1.80
C ARG A 142 -5.75 -9.24 1.44
N ILE A 143 -4.94 -8.22 1.56
CA ILE A 143 -5.31 -6.83 1.38
C ILE A 143 -4.28 -6.18 0.47
N ILE A 144 -4.74 -5.31 -0.43
CA ILE A 144 -3.86 -4.45 -1.22
C ILE A 144 -4.32 -3.00 -1.12
N ASN A 145 -3.37 -2.11 -0.81
CA ASN A 145 -3.56 -0.67 -0.82
C ASN A 145 -2.89 -0.08 -2.06
N ILE A 146 -3.65 0.64 -2.87
CA ILE A 146 -3.19 1.32 -4.08
C ILE A 146 -3.43 2.82 -3.92
N SER A 147 -2.44 3.54 -3.42
CA SER A 147 -2.51 5.00 -3.23
C SER A 147 -2.12 5.74 -4.51
N VAL A 148 -2.75 5.37 -5.61
CA VAL A 148 -2.48 5.94 -6.94
C VAL A 148 -3.74 6.55 -7.48
N GLY A 149 -3.70 7.86 -7.77
CA GLY A 149 -4.73 8.55 -8.52
C GLY A 149 -4.26 8.78 -9.96
N THR A 150 -5.17 8.65 -10.92
CA THR A 150 -4.86 8.92 -12.32
C THR A 150 -5.22 10.36 -12.70
N ARG A 151 -4.57 10.87 -13.76
CA ARG A 151 -4.96 12.14 -14.35
C ARG A 151 -6.33 12.02 -15.01
N PRO A 152 -7.15 13.09 -15.01
CA PRO A 152 -8.45 13.07 -15.67
C PRO A 152 -8.40 12.86 -17.19
N ASP A 153 -7.29 13.29 -17.82
CA ASP A 153 -7.04 13.30 -19.26
C ASP A 153 -6.59 11.96 -19.87
N LEU A 154 -6.57 10.89 -19.07
CA LEU A 154 -6.26 9.56 -19.59
C LEU A 154 -7.25 9.11 -20.67
N SER A 155 -6.73 8.41 -21.68
CA SER A 155 -7.56 7.78 -22.69
C SER A 155 -8.50 6.72 -22.07
N ILE A 156 -9.65 6.52 -22.71
CA ILE A 156 -10.61 5.49 -22.26
C ILE A 156 -9.96 4.12 -22.18
N HIS A 157 -9.12 3.79 -23.15
CA HIS A 157 -8.39 2.51 -23.17
C HIS A 157 -7.50 2.33 -21.94
N GLN A 158 -6.73 3.37 -21.57
CA GLN A 158 -5.87 3.33 -20.39
C GLN A 158 -6.68 3.19 -19.08
N LYS A 159 -7.81 3.91 -18.98
CA LYS A 159 -8.73 3.80 -17.84
C LYS A 159 -9.26 2.37 -17.70
N LEU A 160 -9.72 1.77 -18.79
CA LEU A 160 -10.24 0.39 -18.79
C LEU A 160 -9.17 -0.63 -18.44
N LEU A 161 -7.94 -0.48 -18.95
CA LEU A 161 -6.83 -1.37 -18.59
C LEU A 161 -6.56 -1.37 -17.08
N LEU A 162 -6.50 -0.18 -16.47
CA LEU A 162 -6.27 -0.06 -15.04
C LEU A 162 -7.43 -0.59 -14.20
N LEU A 163 -8.68 -0.28 -14.59
CA LEU A 163 -9.88 -0.81 -13.93
C LEU A 163 -9.87 -2.34 -13.95
N ASN A 164 -9.69 -2.95 -15.12
CA ASN A 164 -9.66 -4.40 -15.26
C ASN A 164 -8.55 -5.04 -14.40
N ALA A 165 -7.37 -4.42 -14.36
CA ALA A 165 -6.27 -4.91 -13.54
C ALA A 165 -6.62 -4.89 -12.04
N VAL A 166 -7.17 -3.78 -11.55
CA VAL A 166 -7.54 -3.62 -10.14
C VAL A 166 -8.70 -4.55 -9.77
N GLU A 167 -9.73 -4.62 -10.61
CA GLU A 167 -10.89 -5.50 -10.38
C GLU A 167 -10.52 -6.98 -10.39
N SER A 168 -9.51 -7.37 -11.18
CA SER A 168 -9.01 -8.73 -11.18
C SER A 168 -8.42 -9.19 -9.84
N LEU A 169 -7.91 -8.27 -9.02
CA LEU A 169 -7.46 -8.57 -7.66
C LEU A 169 -8.65 -8.87 -6.73
N TRP A 170 -9.73 -8.09 -6.86
CA TRP A 170 -10.96 -8.34 -6.12
C TRP A 170 -11.57 -9.70 -6.49
N ASP A 171 -11.58 -10.03 -7.78
CA ASP A 171 -12.11 -11.31 -8.27
C ASP A 171 -11.28 -12.52 -7.78
N LEU A 172 -10.02 -12.32 -7.37
CA LEU A 172 -9.20 -13.30 -6.65
C LEU A 172 -9.53 -13.42 -5.14
N GLY A 173 -10.45 -12.60 -4.63
CA GLY A 173 -10.82 -12.58 -3.21
C GLY A 173 -9.93 -11.71 -2.34
N LEU A 174 -9.14 -10.80 -2.93
CA LEU A 174 -8.36 -9.82 -2.18
C LEU A 174 -9.23 -8.61 -1.83
N VAL A 175 -9.02 -8.04 -0.66
CA VAL A 175 -9.61 -6.74 -0.31
C VAL A 175 -8.77 -5.65 -0.96
N VAL A 176 -9.38 -4.89 -1.87
CA VAL A 176 -8.71 -3.84 -2.63
C VAL A 176 -9.15 -2.48 -2.13
N VAL A 177 -8.20 -1.68 -1.62
CA VAL A 177 -8.42 -0.33 -1.13
C VAL A 177 -7.67 0.64 -2.03
N VAL A 178 -8.36 1.65 -2.53
CA VAL A 178 -7.80 2.64 -3.46
C VAL A 178 -8.13 4.07 -3.04
N SER A 179 -7.32 5.03 -3.46
CA SER A 179 -7.62 6.45 -3.27
C SER A 179 -8.69 6.94 -4.27
N ALA A 180 -9.54 7.88 -3.82
CA ALA A 180 -10.47 8.59 -4.70
C ALA A 180 -9.77 9.54 -5.70
N GLY A 181 -8.50 9.86 -5.45
CA GLY A 181 -7.73 10.88 -6.17
C GLY A 181 -7.74 12.22 -5.45
N ASN A 182 -7.05 13.20 -6.04
CA ASN A 182 -6.81 14.51 -5.42
C ASN A 182 -7.49 15.68 -6.18
N TYR A 183 -8.52 15.38 -6.97
CA TYR A 183 -9.20 16.39 -7.82
C TYR A 183 -10.51 16.93 -7.22
N GLY A 184 -10.85 16.51 -5.99
CA GLY A 184 -12.03 17.01 -5.27
C GLY A 184 -11.93 18.50 -4.91
N PRO A 185 -13.02 19.08 -4.36
CA PRO A 185 -14.27 18.44 -3.90
C PRO A 185 -15.42 18.41 -4.92
N ALA A 186 -15.19 18.85 -6.17
CA ALA A 186 -16.28 18.94 -7.15
C ALA A 186 -16.89 17.56 -7.48
N PRO A 187 -18.21 17.48 -7.74
CA PRO A 187 -18.86 16.26 -8.21
C PRO A 187 -18.15 15.69 -9.45
N GLY A 188 -17.97 14.37 -9.50
CA GLY A 188 -17.29 13.70 -10.63
C GLY A 188 -15.75 13.76 -10.58
N SER A 189 -15.15 14.23 -9.48
CA SER A 189 -13.70 14.34 -9.30
C SER A 189 -13.00 13.02 -8.95
N VAL A 190 -13.76 11.97 -8.62
CA VAL A 190 -13.18 10.65 -8.35
C VAL A 190 -12.56 10.08 -9.62
N THR A 191 -11.28 9.74 -9.55
CA THR A 191 -10.52 9.22 -10.68
C THR A 191 -10.38 7.70 -10.63
N VAL A 192 -10.00 7.09 -11.75
CA VAL A 192 -9.63 5.67 -11.82
C VAL A 192 -8.37 5.45 -10.98
N PRO A 193 -8.29 4.35 -10.18
CA PRO A 193 -9.24 3.24 -10.08
C PRO A 193 -10.38 3.44 -9.07
N GLY A 194 -10.43 4.58 -8.36
CA GLY A 194 -11.44 4.86 -7.33
C GLY A 194 -12.89 4.87 -7.84
N SER A 195 -13.10 4.99 -9.14
CA SER A 195 -14.43 4.93 -9.76
C SER A 195 -14.98 3.50 -9.94
N SER A 196 -14.19 2.46 -9.63
CA SER A 196 -14.67 1.07 -9.71
C SER A 196 -15.69 0.76 -8.60
N PRO A 197 -16.82 0.11 -8.94
CA PRO A 197 -17.79 -0.33 -7.94
C PRO A 197 -17.37 -1.57 -7.14
N LYS A 198 -16.29 -2.25 -7.54
CA LYS A 198 -15.80 -3.48 -6.91
C LYS A 198 -14.78 -3.26 -5.80
N VAL A 199 -14.28 -2.04 -5.60
CA VAL A 199 -13.20 -1.76 -4.66
C VAL A 199 -13.65 -0.83 -3.54
N ILE A 200 -12.88 -0.76 -2.47
CA ILE A 200 -13.09 0.20 -1.38
C ILE A 200 -12.36 1.48 -1.76
N THR A 201 -13.12 2.52 -2.07
CA THR A 201 -12.56 3.83 -2.41
C THR A 201 -12.57 4.74 -1.20
N VAL A 202 -11.44 5.35 -0.91
CA VAL A 202 -11.23 6.27 0.21
C VAL A 202 -10.89 7.65 -0.31
N GLY A 203 -11.60 8.68 0.20
CA GLY A 203 -11.43 10.10 -0.12
C GLY A 203 -11.34 10.95 1.11
#